data_499d482799311a553f1e405cb2bd415a
#
_entry.id   499d482799311a553f1e405cb2bd415a
#
_cell.length_a   1.000
_cell.length_b   1.000
_cell.length_c   1.000
_cell.angle_alpha   90.00
_cell.angle_beta   90.00
_cell.angle_gamma   90.00
#
_symmetry.space_group_name_H-M   'P 1'
#
loop_
_entity.id
_entity.type
_entity.pdbx_description
1 polymer ?
#
loop_
_entity_poly.entity_id
_entity_poly.type
_entity_poly.pdbx_seq_one_letter_code
_entity_poly.pdbx_strand_id
1 'polypeptide(L)'
;VNEKAVQMYRDMILCMKENGIRPFITMFHWEFPYELFKKGGWLNEDVVEWFGEYAKVVAENFSDLCTDFITINEPQCAIGLGHLSGVHAPGMQYSVPETFQMAHNLMKAHGQAVINLRKYAKQKIRVGYAPTCGVAYPASEGTKDIEAAKKVYFGFDNPMDNWTWNVAWFSDPVFLGEYPKEGLEKFKDYLPEITEEDMQLIHQPLDFMGQNIYNGYMIRCGADGDPEYVDRAPGTAKTGTGWPVTPEALYYGIRFLTERYRLPLYITENGMSDLDNISADGQVHDSERITFLDAYLGAVQRAINEGMPVIGYFLWTFLDNFEWAEGYKERFGLVYVDYTTQRRIAKDSAYWYREVMKMNGENLSCNQPCKEILFMNPVFTHNIWGGTKLREEYGYSIEGDDIGECWGIAAHPNGTCTIADGAYKGKKLSDLWEEHKELFGNTQGKVFPLLIKIIDAKADLSIQVHPDDAYAAEHENGSLGKMECWYILDCEPDSKLVIGHNAKTHEELEDMVHNGRWS
;
A
#
# COMPACT_ATOMS: atom_id res chain seq x y z
N VAL A 1 -29.15 -30.56 11.04
CA VAL A 1 -28.71 -29.32 11.69
C VAL A 1 -28.32 -29.63 13.14
N ASN A 2 -27.23 -29.06 13.62
CA ASN A 2 -26.82 -29.18 15.03
C ASN A 2 -27.34 -27.94 15.80
N GLU A 3 -28.42 -28.12 16.54
CA GLU A 3 -29.09 -27.01 17.27
C GLU A 3 -28.17 -26.36 18.32
N LYS A 4 -27.26 -27.11 18.94
CA LYS A 4 -26.28 -26.56 19.88
C LYS A 4 -25.27 -25.64 19.19
N ALA A 5 -24.83 -26.00 17.99
CA ALA A 5 -23.95 -25.16 17.20
C ALA A 5 -24.68 -23.88 16.73
N VAL A 6 -25.93 -24.00 16.29
CA VAL A 6 -26.78 -22.84 15.94
C VAL A 6 -26.86 -21.89 17.14
N GLN A 7 -27.18 -22.40 18.33
CA GLN A 7 -27.29 -21.56 19.52
C GLN A 7 -25.96 -20.89 19.88
N MET A 8 -24.83 -21.63 19.79
CA MET A 8 -23.49 -21.04 20.03
C MET A 8 -23.18 -19.86 19.11
N TYR A 9 -23.44 -20.02 17.80
CA TYR A 9 -23.22 -18.92 16.84
C TYR A 9 -24.17 -17.75 17.08
N ARG A 10 -25.42 -18.00 17.45
CA ARG A 10 -26.37 -16.94 17.82
C ARG A 10 -25.88 -16.16 19.03
N ASP A 11 -25.39 -16.84 20.07
CA ASP A 11 -24.84 -16.20 21.28
C ASP A 11 -23.61 -15.35 20.95
N MET A 12 -22.72 -15.81 20.07
CA MET A 12 -21.58 -15.04 19.58
C MET A 12 -22.03 -13.76 18.84
N ILE A 13 -22.99 -13.88 17.92
CA ILE A 13 -23.52 -12.75 17.15
C ILE A 13 -24.20 -11.75 18.08
N LEU A 14 -24.97 -12.22 19.05
CA LEU A 14 -25.61 -11.34 20.05
C LEU A 14 -24.57 -10.59 20.87
N CYS A 15 -23.53 -11.28 21.36
CA CYS A 15 -22.42 -10.64 22.08
C CYS A 15 -21.73 -9.56 21.24
N MET A 16 -21.47 -9.80 19.95
CA MET A 16 -20.91 -8.78 19.04
C MET A 16 -21.84 -7.56 18.97
N LYS A 17 -23.13 -7.75 18.76
CA LYS A 17 -24.12 -6.67 18.65
C LYS A 17 -24.26 -5.85 19.93
N GLU A 18 -24.28 -6.49 21.09
CA GLU A 18 -24.32 -5.86 22.40
C GLU A 18 -23.10 -4.96 22.65
N ASN A 19 -21.96 -5.29 22.02
CA ASN A 19 -20.73 -4.50 22.06
C ASN A 19 -20.57 -3.55 20.87
N GLY A 20 -21.64 -3.29 20.09
CA GLY A 20 -21.62 -2.35 18.96
C GLY A 20 -20.88 -2.86 17.73
N ILE A 21 -20.56 -4.16 17.65
CA ILE A 21 -19.88 -4.77 16.52
C ILE A 21 -20.90 -5.26 15.50
N ARG A 22 -20.74 -4.85 14.23
CA ARG A 22 -21.55 -5.32 13.12
C ARG A 22 -21.03 -6.66 12.60
N PRO A 23 -21.77 -7.76 12.70
CA PRO A 23 -21.32 -9.07 12.23
C PRO A 23 -21.44 -9.21 10.72
N PHE A 24 -20.49 -9.92 10.12
CA PHE A 24 -20.54 -10.48 8.77
C PHE A 24 -20.42 -12.01 8.88
N ILE A 25 -21.18 -12.74 8.11
CA ILE A 25 -21.12 -14.21 8.09
C ILE A 25 -20.59 -14.66 6.75
N THR A 26 -19.42 -15.29 6.75
CA THR A 26 -18.88 -16.04 5.61
C THR A 26 -19.33 -17.49 5.70
N MET A 27 -20.07 -17.95 4.68
CA MET A 27 -20.68 -19.27 4.74
C MET A 27 -19.70 -20.40 4.45
N PHE A 28 -18.81 -20.22 3.48
CA PHE A 28 -17.80 -21.20 3.10
C PHE A 28 -16.41 -20.60 3.15
N HIS A 29 -15.56 -21.15 4.02
CA HIS A 29 -14.16 -20.80 4.16
C HIS A 29 -13.31 -22.09 4.20
N TRP A 30 -13.52 -22.94 3.15
CA TRP A 30 -12.78 -24.12 2.74
C TRP A 30 -13.14 -25.41 3.47
N GLU A 31 -13.75 -25.37 4.64
CA GLU A 31 -14.23 -26.57 5.31
C GLU A 31 -15.40 -27.20 4.55
N PHE A 32 -15.28 -28.49 4.26
CA PHE A 32 -16.28 -29.23 3.54
C PHE A 32 -16.70 -30.49 4.34
N PRO A 33 -18.01 -30.76 4.51
CA PRO A 33 -18.46 -31.93 5.26
C PRO A 33 -17.95 -33.24 4.63
N TYR A 34 -17.24 -34.03 5.42
CA TYR A 34 -16.62 -35.28 4.94
C TYR A 34 -17.61 -36.27 4.32
N GLU A 35 -18.84 -36.35 4.84
CA GLU A 35 -19.87 -37.22 4.27
C GLU A 35 -20.32 -36.77 2.87
N LEU A 36 -20.29 -35.47 2.57
CA LEU A 36 -20.56 -34.95 1.24
C LEU A 36 -19.34 -35.10 0.32
N PHE A 37 -18.13 -34.99 0.87
CA PHE A 37 -16.90 -35.29 0.15
C PHE A 37 -16.89 -36.74 -0.36
N LYS A 38 -17.29 -37.71 0.44
CA LYS A 38 -17.40 -39.14 0.03
C LYS A 38 -18.43 -39.37 -1.10
N LYS A 39 -19.34 -38.43 -1.31
CA LYS A 39 -20.32 -38.48 -2.40
C LYS A 39 -19.82 -37.78 -3.67
N GLY A 40 -18.57 -37.35 -3.70
CA GLY A 40 -17.93 -36.68 -4.84
C GLY A 40 -17.57 -35.20 -4.60
N GLY A 41 -17.98 -34.63 -3.47
CA GLY A 41 -17.61 -33.24 -3.12
C GLY A 41 -18.01 -32.24 -4.20
N TRP A 42 -17.10 -31.33 -4.57
CA TRP A 42 -17.33 -30.32 -5.59
C TRP A 42 -17.48 -30.88 -7.01
N LEU A 43 -17.08 -32.13 -7.29
CA LEU A 43 -17.32 -32.77 -8.58
C LEU A 43 -18.78 -33.22 -8.77
N ASN A 44 -19.49 -33.50 -7.68
CA ASN A 44 -20.89 -33.91 -7.76
C ASN A 44 -21.77 -32.67 -7.98
N GLU A 45 -22.58 -32.66 -9.03
CA GLU A 45 -23.49 -31.56 -9.34
C GLU A 45 -24.52 -31.29 -8.25
N ASP A 46 -24.93 -32.30 -7.46
CA ASP A 46 -25.83 -32.12 -6.32
C ASP A 46 -25.26 -31.15 -5.26
N VAL A 47 -23.97 -30.82 -5.31
CA VAL A 47 -23.33 -29.86 -4.39
C VAL A 47 -23.99 -28.47 -4.47
N VAL A 48 -24.54 -28.13 -5.60
CA VAL A 48 -25.28 -26.86 -5.83
C VAL A 48 -26.52 -26.82 -4.92
N GLU A 49 -27.27 -27.92 -4.89
CA GLU A 49 -28.44 -28.05 -4.03
C GLU A 49 -28.03 -28.14 -2.55
N TRP A 50 -27.01 -28.95 -2.23
CA TRP A 50 -26.53 -29.09 -0.83
C TRP A 50 -26.09 -27.73 -0.25
N PHE A 51 -25.37 -26.94 -1.02
CA PHE A 51 -24.93 -25.64 -0.58
C PHE A 51 -26.07 -24.64 -0.50
N GLY A 52 -27.06 -24.75 -1.42
CA GLY A 52 -28.32 -24.00 -1.34
C GLY A 52 -29.12 -24.28 -0.08
N GLU A 53 -29.26 -25.57 0.32
CA GLU A 53 -29.93 -25.94 1.57
C GLU A 53 -29.15 -25.47 2.80
N TYR A 54 -27.81 -25.48 2.76
CA TYR A 54 -27.01 -24.89 3.81
C TYR A 54 -27.25 -23.35 3.91
N ALA A 55 -27.32 -22.65 2.78
CA ALA A 55 -27.64 -21.23 2.74
C ALA A 55 -29.02 -20.91 3.35
N LYS A 56 -30.01 -21.77 3.10
CA LYS A 56 -31.33 -21.66 3.72
C LYS A 56 -31.26 -21.80 5.26
N VAL A 57 -30.53 -22.82 5.75
CA VAL A 57 -30.32 -22.99 7.19
C VAL A 57 -29.67 -21.77 7.82
N VAL A 58 -28.64 -21.19 7.15
CA VAL A 58 -27.97 -19.98 7.61
C VAL A 58 -28.93 -18.79 7.65
N ALA A 59 -29.72 -18.59 6.59
CA ALA A 59 -30.71 -17.51 6.52
C ALA A 59 -31.77 -17.62 7.62
N GLU A 60 -32.38 -18.79 7.80
CA GLU A 60 -33.43 -19.04 8.78
C GLU A 60 -32.96 -18.87 10.23
N ASN A 61 -31.68 -19.18 10.52
CA ASN A 61 -31.15 -19.15 11.87
C ASN A 61 -30.41 -17.88 12.26
N PHE A 62 -29.90 -17.09 11.32
CA PHE A 62 -29.02 -15.97 11.65
C PHE A 62 -29.44 -14.64 11.03
N SER A 63 -30.33 -14.61 10.03
CA SER A 63 -30.66 -13.36 9.35
C SER A 63 -31.49 -12.37 10.19
N ASP A 64 -32.07 -12.79 11.31
CA ASP A 64 -32.67 -11.88 12.30
C ASP A 64 -31.62 -11.11 13.12
N LEU A 65 -30.40 -11.62 13.20
CA LEU A 65 -29.28 -11.04 13.96
C LEU A 65 -28.21 -10.41 13.08
N CYS A 66 -27.98 -10.94 11.89
CA CYS A 66 -26.96 -10.52 10.93
C CYS A 66 -27.61 -10.11 9.61
N THR A 67 -27.12 -9.04 9.02
CA THR A 67 -27.61 -8.54 7.72
C THR A 67 -26.62 -8.73 6.58
N ASP A 68 -25.39 -9.11 6.86
CA ASP A 68 -24.30 -9.15 5.88
C ASP A 68 -23.74 -10.55 5.74
N PHE A 69 -23.80 -11.09 4.53
CA PHE A 69 -23.39 -12.44 4.23
C PHE A 69 -22.40 -12.47 3.07
N ILE A 70 -21.37 -13.31 3.19
CA ILE A 70 -20.44 -13.67 2.12
C ILE A 70 -20.64 -15.15 1.82
N THR A 71 -20.92 -15.49 0.58
CA THR A 71 -21.23 -16.86 0.20
C THR A 71 -19.99 -17.74 0.25
N ILE A 72 -18.91 -17.32 -0.44
CA ILE A 72 -17.68 -18.08 -0.60
C ILE A 72 -16.50 -17.15 -0.40
N ASN A 73 -15.54 -17.60 0.42
CA ASN A 73 -14.23 -17.03 0.57
C ASN A 73 -13.21 -17.80 -0.28
N GLU A 74 -12.45 -17.07 -1.07
CA GLU A 74 -11.28 -17.54 -1.83
C GLU A 74 -11.50 -18.86 -2.58
N PRO A 75 -12.35 -18.91 -3.60
CA PRO A 75 -12.54 -20.10 -4.41
C PRO A 75 -11.22 -20.59 -5.04
N GLN A 76 -10.28 -19.67 -5.28
CA GLN A 76 -8.93 -19.95 -5.77
C GLN A 76 -8.18 -20.92 -4.85
N CYS A 77 -8.24 -20.68 -3.54
CA CYS A 77 -7.58 -21.53 -2.55
C CYS A 77 -8.32 -22.87 -2.40
N ALA A 78 -9.65 -22.83 -2.33
CA ALA A 78 -10.45 -24.05 -2.22
C ALA A 78 -10.16 -25.02 -3.38
N ILE A 79 -10.13 -24.54 -4.61
CA ILE A 79 -9.87 -25.37 -5.79
C ILE A 79 -8.37 -25.59 -5.99
N GLY A 80 -7.56 -24.52 -6.00
CA GLY A 80 -6.13 -24.58 -6.30
C GLY A 80 -5.32 -25.32 -5.25
N LEU A 81 -5.50 -24.98 -3.99
CA LEU A 81 -4.73 -25.58 -2.89
C LEU A 81 -5.33 -26.87 -2.37
N GLY A 82 -6.66 -26.98 -2.33
CA GLY A 82 -7.35 -28.15 -1.80
C GLY A 82 -7.46 -29.31 -2.78
N HIS A 83 -7.64 -29.02 -4.08
CA HIS A 83 -8.03 -30.02 -5.06
C HIS A 83 -7.06 -30.17 -6.25
N LEU A 84 -6.30 -29.10 -6.63
CA LEU A 84 -5.31 -29.20 -7.71
C LEU A 84 -3.92 -29.54 -7.17
N SER A 85 -3.39 -28.77 -6.22
CA SER A 85 -2.05 -28.99 -5.65
C SER A 85 -2.04 -29.95 -4.43
N GLY A 86 -3.16 -30.07 -3.72
CA GLY A 86 -3.30 -30.93 -2.54
C GLY A 86 -2.57 -30.42 -1.30
N VAL A 87 -2.17 -29.15 -1.26
CA VAL A 87 -1.48 -28.53 -0.11
C VAL A 87 -2.42 -28.32 1.07
N HIS A 88 -3.69 -27.98 0.80
CA HIS A 88 -4.75 -27.83 1.80
C HIS A 88 -5.69 -29.05 1.81
N ALA A 89 -6.50 -29.18 2.85
CA ALA A 89 -7.56 -30.17 2.87
C ALA A 89 -8.54 -29.95 1.68
N PRO A 90 -9.06 -30.99 1.05
CA PRO A 90 -8.96 -32.41 1.40
C PRO A 90 -7.63 -33.10 1.00
N GLY A 91 -6.64 -32.37 0.48
CA GLY A 91 -5.32 -32.91 0.16
C GLY A 91 -5.29 -33.80 -1.09
N MET A 92 -6.21 -33.53 -2.02
CA MET A 92 -6.33 -34.32 -3.25
C MET A 92 -5.63 -33.62 -4.41
N GLN A 93 -5.24 -34.39 -5.42
CA GLN A 93 -4.67 -33.90 -6.67
C GLN A 93 -5.54 -34.43 -7.82
N TYR A 94 -6.51 -33.63 -8.21
CA TYR A 94 -7.37 -33.93 -9.34
C TYR A 94 -6.76 -33.43 -10.65
N SER A 95 -7.23 -33.97 -11.75
CA SER A 95 -6.84 -33.49 -13.09
C SER A 95 -7.35 -32.06 -13.34
N VAL A 96 -6.73 -31.36 -14.30
CA VAL A 96 -7.14 -30.00 -14.67
C VAL A 96 -8.62 -29.93 -15.09
N PRO A 97 -9.16 -30.84 -15.95
CA PRO A 97 -10.59 -30.84 -16.28
C PRO A 97 -11.51 -31.01 -15.06
N GLU A 98 -11.16 -31.91 -14.14
CA GLU A 98 -11.94 -32.12 -12.92
C GLU A 98 -11.96 -30.85 -12.05
N THR A 99 -10.83 -30.14 -11.93
CA THR A 99 -10.77 -28.89 -11.17
C THR A 99 -11.53 -27.74 -11.82
N PHE A 100 -11.61 -27.69 -13.17
CA PHE A 100 -12.50 -26.75 -13.86
C PHE A 100 -13.98 -27.06 -13.60
N GLN A 101 -14.36 -28.36 -13.60
CA GLN A 101 -15.72 -28.77 -13.24
C GLN A 101 -16.06 -28.40 -11.80
N MET A 102 -15.14 -28.65 -10.86
CA MET A 102 -15.32 -28.26 -9.45
C MET A 102 -15.50 -26.74 -9.29
N ALA A 103 -14.67 -25.94 -9.97
CA ALA A 103 -14.76 -24.49 -9.94
C ALA A 103 -16.10 -23.99 -10.49
N HIS A 104 -16.57 -24.60 -11.59
CA HIS A 104 -17.86 -24.26 -12.16
C HIS A 104 -19.02 -24.60 -11.22
N ASN A 105 -19.02 -25.79 -10.64
CA ASN A 105 -20.02 -26.21 -9.65
C ASN A 105 -20.00 -25.31 -8.39
N LEU A 106 -18.83 -24.88 -7.95
CA LEU A 106 -18.67 -23.97 -6.81
C LEU A 106 -19.30 -22.61 -7.11
N MET A 107 -19.13 -22.08 -8.32
CA MET A 107 -19.77 -20.81 -8.72
C MET A 107 -21.29 -20.97 -8.91
N LYS A 108 -21.77 -22.12 -9.41
CA LYS A 108 -23.22 -22.44 -9.43
C LYS A 108 -23.79 -22.50 -8.01
N ALA A 109 -23.05 -23.12 -7.08
CA ALA A 109 -23.41 -23.18 -5.67
C ALA A 109 -23.47 -21.78 -5.02
N HIS A 110 -22.53 -20.87 -5.37
CA HIS A 110 -22.62 -19.48 -4.99
C HIS A 110 -23.97 -18.85 -5.39
N GLY A 111 -24.35 -18.97 -6.66
CA GLY A 111 -25.61 -18.41 -7.16
C GLY A 111 -26.83 -18.96 -6.45
N GLN A 112 -26.90 -20.30 -6.27
CA GLN A 112 -27.96 -20.95 -5.52
C GLN A 112 -28.02 -20.47 -4.07
N ALA A 113 -26.87 -20.24 -3.44
CA ALA A 113 -26.79 -19.70 -2.08
C ALA A 113 -27.36 -18.28 -2.01
N VAL A 114 -27.05 -17.41 -2.98
CA VAL A 114 -27.61 -16.04 -3.02
C VAL A 114 -29.13 -16.07 -3.10
N ILE A 115 -29.69 -16.93 -3.98
CA ILE A 115 -31.14 -17.11 -4.12
C ILE A 115 -31.77 -17.54 -2.79
N ASN A 116 -31.20 -18.57 -2.15
CA ASN A 116 -31.77 -19.13 -0.93
C ASN A 116 -31.56 -18.18 0.27
N LEU A 117 -30.43 -17.51 0.42
CA LEU A 117 -30.23 -16.49 1.44
C LEU A 117 -31.34 -15.44 1.37
N ARG A 118 -31.60 -14.87 0.18
CA ARG A 118 -32.61 -13.82 0.02
C ARG A 118 -34.03 -14.33 0.20
N LYS A 119 -34.33 -15.55 -0.26
CA LYS A 119 -35.65 -16.16 -0.16
C LYS A 119 -36.06 -16.46 1.30
N TYR A 120 -35.10 -16.92 2.11
CA TYR A 120 -35.39 -17.41 3.46
C TYR A 120 -34.95 -16.44 4.58
N ALA A 121 -34.37 -15.28 4.22
CA ALA A 121 -33.99 -14.26 5.19
C ALA A 121 -35.23 -13.67 5.89
N LYS A 122 -35.12 -13.43 7.19
CA LYS A 122 -36.16 -12.84 8.04
C LYS A 122 -36.23 -11.32 7.94
N GLN A 123 -35.24 -10.70 7.31
CA GLN A 123 -35.15 -9.25 7.06
C GLN A 123 -34.36 -8.98 5.79
N LYS A 124 -34.31 -7.71 5.35
CA LYS A 124 -33.46 -7.32 4.23
C LYS A 124 -31.99 -7.56 4.57
N ILE A 125 -31.31 -8.29 3.71
CA ILE A 125 -29.89 -8.64 3.86
C ILE A 125 -29.08 -8.06 2.70
N ARG A 126 -27.76 -8.03 2.88
CA ARG A 126 -26.77 -7.77 1.83
C ARG A 126 -25.91 -9.02 1.64
N VAL A 127 -25.63 -9.35 0.40
CA VAL A 127 -24.87 -10.54 0.03
C VAL A 127 -23.69 -10.14 -0.85
N GLY A 128 -22.53 -10.68 -0.54
CA GLY A 128 -21.29 -10.51 -1.29
C GLY A 128 -20.59 -11.84 -1.57
N TYR A 129 -19.45 -11.73 -2.24
CA TYR A 129 -18.56 -12.83 -2.63
C TYR A 129 -17.12 -12.33 -2.52
N ALA A 130 -16.19 -13.15 -1.99
CA ALA A 130 -14.86 -12.71 -1.59
C ALA A 130 -13.74 -13.56 -2.23
N PRO A 131 -13.36 -13.31 -3.48
CA PRO A 131 -12.18 -13.93 -4.11
C PRO A 131 -10.86 -13.35 -3.59
N THR A 132 -9.75 -14.00 -3.96
CA THR A 132 -8.37 -13.53 -3.72
C THR A 132 -7.54 -13.58 -4.99
N CYS A 133 -6.39 -12.94 -5.00
CA CYS A 133 -5.26 -13.18 -5.91
C CYS A 133 -4.07 -12.31 -5.53
N GLY A 134 -2.88 -12.64 -6.06
CA GLY A 134 -1.75 -11.71 -6.09
C GLY A 134 -2.02 -10.58 -7.11
N VAL A 135 -1.81 -9.34 -6.72
CA VAL A 135 -2.09 -8.17 -7.56
C VAL A 135 -0.87 -7.80 -8.39
N ALA A 136 -1.03 -7.70 -9.72
CA ALA A 136 -0.05 -7.03 -10.55
C ALA A 136 -0.21 -5.52 -10.38
N TYR A 137 0.86 -4.83 -9.93
CA TYR A 137 0.85 -3.37 -9.77
C TYR A 137 1.96 -2.72 -10.60
N PRO A 138 1.77 -1.50 -11.12
CA PRO A 138 2.72 -0.88 -12.05
C PRO A 138 3.99 -0.40 -11.36
N ALA A 139 5.11 -0.45 -12.08
CA ALA A 139 6.41 0.07 -11.63
C ALA A 139 6.46 1.60 -11.54
N SER A 140 5.56 2.29 -12.25
CA SER A 140 5.40 3.74 -12.20
C SER A 140 3.93 4.15 -12.37
N GLU A 141 3.62 5.41 -12.06
CA GLU A 141 2.28 5.97 -12.33
C GLU A 141 2.05 6.32 -13.81
N GLY A 142 3.00 5.98 -14.69
CA GLY A 142 2.86 6.14 -16.13
C GLY A 142 1.78 5.26 -16.73
N THR A 143 0.99 5.79 -17.67
CA THR A 143 -0.13 5.07 -18.30
C THR A 143 0.28 3.72 -18.88
N LYS A 144 1.47 3.62 -19.49
CA LYS A 144 1.94 2.37 -20.08
C LYS A 144 2.17 1.27 -19.05
N ASP A 145 2.76 1.60 -17.91
CA ASP A 145 3.00 0.64 -16.83
C ASP A 145 1.68 0.22 -16.18
N ILE A 146 0.74 1.17 -16.00
CA ILE A 146 -0.60 0.88 -15.46
C ILE A 146 -1.36 -0.08 -16.37
N GLU A 147 -1.38 0.15 -17.68
CA GLU A 147 -2.06 -0.74 -18.64
C GLU A 147 -1.37 -2.11 -18.73
N ALA A 148 -0.04 -2.17 -18.66
CA ALA A 148 0.71 -3.42 -18.61
C ALA A 148 0.37 -4.24 -17.35
N ALA A 149 0.35 -3.59 -16.18
CA ALA A 149 -0.04 -4.24 -14.92
C ALA A 149 -1.49 -4.74 -14.97
N LYS A 150 -2.42 -3.95 -15.48
CA LYS A 150 -3.83 -4.31 -15.64
C LYS A 150 -4.02 -5.50 -16.60
N LYS A 151 -3.26 -5.52 -17.71
CA LYS A 151 -3.24 -6.65 -18.66
C LYS A 151 -2.82 -7.95 -17.97
N VAL A 152 -1.75 -7.91 -17.16
CA VAL A 152 -1.29 -9.09 -16.40
C VAL A 152 -2.30 -9.49 -15.32
N TYR A 153 -2.89 -8.54 -14.60
CA TYR A 153 -3.80 -8.81 -13.49
C TYR A 153 -5.05 -9.60 -13.90
N PHE A 154 -5.63 -9.25 -15.05
CA PHE A 154 -6.83 -9.91 -15.55
C PHE A 154 -6.53 -10.94 -16.66
N GLY A 155 -5.32 -10.96 -17.20
CA GLY A 155 -4.92 -11.81 -18.31
C GLY A 155 -4.72 -13.27 -17.96
N PHE A 156 -4.46 -14.10 -18.98
CA PHE A 156 -4.38 -15.56 -18.88
C PHE A 156 -3.01 -16.11 -19.27
N ASP A 157 -1.93 -15.39 -18.98
CA ASP A 157 -0.56 -15.83 -19.29
C ASP A 157 -0.03 -16.90 -18.30
N ASN A 158 -0.80 -17.20 -17.27
CA ASN A 158 -0.47 -18.23 -16.28
C ASN A 158 -0.37 -19.64 -16.91
N PRO A 159 0.53 -20.52 -16.41
CA PRO A 159 0.56 -21.94 -16.76
C PRO A 159 -0.77 -22.64 -16.44
N MET A 160 -1.03 -23.77 -17.14
CA MET A 160 -2.27 -24.55 -16.96
C MET A 160 -2.45 -25.09 -15.54
N ASP A 161 -1.38 -25.38 -14.83
CA ASP A 161 -1.40 -25.86 -13.43
C ASP A 161 -1.56 -24.72 -12.41
N ASN A 162 -1.55 -23.47 -12.86
CA ASN A 162 -1.68 -22.27 -12.03
C ASN A 162 -2.86 -21.37 -12.41
N TRP A 163 -3.80 -21.87 -13.24
CA TRP A 163 -4.96 -21.13 -13.71
C TRP A 163 -5.88 -20.67 -12.56
N THR A 164 -5.89 -21.41 -11.47
CA THR A 164 -6.74 -21.14 -10.30
C THR A 164 -6.45 -19.77 -9.65
N TRP A 165 -5.27 -19.19 -9.88
CA TRP A 165 -4.92 -17.88 -9.33
C TRP A 165 -5.34 -16.69 -10.21
N ASN A 166 -6.09 -16.93 -11.30
CA ASN A 166 -6.62 -15.84 -12.12
C ASN A 166 -7.87 -15.22 -11.48
N VAL A 167 -7.83 -13.90 -11.22
CA VAL A 167 -8.94 -13.20 -10.59
C VAL A 167 -10.16 -13.12 -11.49
N ALA A 168 -9.98 -12.90 -12.80
CA ALA A 168 -11.09 -12.74 -13.74
C ALA A 168 -11.86 -14.04 -13.93
N TRP A 169 -11.18 -15.21 -13.89
CA TRP A 169 -11.84 -16.51 -14.02
C TRP A 169 -12.93 -16.74 -12.98
N PHE A 170 -12.68 -16.33 -11.73
CA PHE A 170 -13.61 -16.52 -10.62
C PHE A 170 -14.52 -15.32 -10.35
N SER A 171 -14.19 -14.15 -10.92
CA SER A 171 -14.94 -12.92 -10.65
C SER A 171 -15.87 -12.52 -11.79
N ASP A 172 -15.43 -12.63 -13.07
CA ASP A 172 -16.25 -12.22 -14.21
C ASP A 172 -17.59 -12.98 -14.30
N PRO A 173 -17.65 -14.31 -14.13
CA PRO A 173 -18.92 -15.04 -14.17
C PRO A 173 -19.90 -14.56 -13.09
N VAL A 174 -19.38 -14.22 -11.92
CA VAL A 174 -20.18 -13.78 -10.76
C VAL A 174 -20.65 -12.35 -10.92
N PHE A 175 -19.76 -11.44 -11.30
CA PHE A 175 -20.05 -9.99 -11.34
C PHE A 175 -20.51 -9.48 -12.71
N LEU A 176 -20.08 -10.10 -13.80
CA LEU A 176 -20.40 -9.68 -15.17
C LEU A 176 -21.34 -10.64 -15.91
N GLY A 177 -21.53 -11.87 -15.42
CA GLY A 177 -22.40 -12.87 -16.01
C GLY A 177 -21.80 -13.61 -17.20
N GLU A 178 -20.50 -13.51 -17.42
CA GLU A 178 -19.81 -14.22 -18.50
C GLU A 178 -18.38 -14.58 -18.09
N TYR A 179 -17.88 -15.72 -18.54
CA TYR A 179 -16.48 -16.07 -18.41
C TYR A 179 -15.61 -15.22 -19.35
N PRO A 180 -14.37 -14.90 -18.97
CA PRO A 180 -13.43 -14.19 -19.84
C PRO A 180 -13.20 -14.94 -21.16
N LYS A 181 -13.40 -14.28 -22.30
CA LYS A 181 -13.27 -14.90 -23.64
C LYS A 181 -11.89 -15.48 -23.90
N GLU A 182 -10.85 -14.77 -23.47
CA GLU A 182 -9.47 -15.23 -23.58
C GLU A 182 -9.25 -16.53 -22.78
N GLY A 183 -9.79 -16.61 -21.55
CA GLY A 183 -9.72 -17.82 -20.74
C GLY A 183 -10.50 -18.98 -21.34
N LEU A 184 -11.70 -18.74 -21.89
CA LEU A 184 -12.48 -19.77 -22.58
C LEU A 184 -11.71 -20.36 -23.78
N GLU A 185 -11.05 -19.53 -24.58
CA GLU A 185 -10.26 -20.02 -25.71
C GLU A 185 -9.01 -20.77 -25.26
N LYS A 186 -8.29 -20.23 -24.27
CA LYS A 186 -7.07 -20.86 -23.75
C LYS A 186 -7.32 -22.23 -23.13
N PHE A 187 -8.42 -22.39 -22.41
CA PHE A 187 -8.72 -23.60 -21.64
C PHE A 187 -9.75 -24.53 -22.29
N LYS A 188 -10.18 -24.25 -23.50
CA LYS A 188 -11.31 -24.94 -24.20
C LYS A 188 -11.32 -26.46 -24.11
N ASP A 189 -10.12 -27.08 -24.13
CA ASP A 189 -9.98 -28.55 -24.11
C ASP A 189 -10.17 -29.16 -22.71
N TYR A 190 -10.30 -28.32 -21.68
CA TYR A 190 -10.41 -28.71 -20.27
C TYR A 190 -11.72 -28.29 -19.61
N LEU A 191 -12.51 -27.46 -20.32
CA LEU A 191 -13.71 -26.88 -19.73
C LEU A 191 -14.85 -27.89 -19.64
N PRO A 192 -15.67 -27.83 -18.58
CA PRO A 192 -16.97 -28.49 -18.59
C PRO A 192 -17.91 -27.85 -19.62
N GLU A 193 -19.05 -28.49 -19.85
CA GLU A 193 -20.17 -27.83 -20.53
C GLU A 193 -20.63 -26.63 -19.68
N ILE A 194 -20.72 -25.46 -20.29
CA ILE A 194 -21.17 -24.22 -19.67
C ILE A 194 -22.43 -23.78 -20.39
N THR A 195 -23.58 -23.87 -19.74
CA THR A 195 -24.85 -23.50 -20.31
C THR A 195 -25.26 -22.07 -19.99
N GLU A 196 -26.24 -21.54 -20.73
CA GLU A 196 -26.82 -20.24 -20.45
C GLU A 196 -27.55 -20.24 -19.07
N GLU A 197 -28.19 -21.34 -18.74
CA GLU A 197 -28.85 -21.56 -17.45
C GLU A 197 -27.83 -21.53 -16.29
N ASP A 198 -26.65 -22.12 -16.47
CA ASP A 198 -25.57 -22.03 -15.49
C ASP A 198 -25.14 -20.58 -15.26
N MET A 199 -24.95 -19.82 -16.33
CA MET A 199 -24.56 -18.41 -16.20
C MET A 199 -25.64 -17.56 -15.55
N GLN A 200 -26.94 -17.82 -15.84
CA GLN A 200 -28.04 -17.15 -15.15
C GLN A 200 -28.08 -17.51 -13.66
N LEU A 201 -27.74 -18.76 -13.29
CA LEU A 201 -27.66 -19.19 -11.90
C LEU A 201 -26.48 -18.52 -11.18
N ILE A 202 -25.29 -18.48 -11.79
CA ILE A 202 -24.08 -17.91 -11.21
C ILE A 202 -24.23 -16.39 -11.01
N HIS A 203 -24.70 -15.68 -12.01
CA HIS A 203 -24.82 -14.23 -12.02
C HIS A 203 -26.05 -13.75 -11.26
N GLN A 204 -25.99 -13.82 -9.94
CA GLN A 204 -27.02 -13.23 -9.08
C GLN A 204 -26.62 -11.82 -8.66
N PRO A 205 -27.56 -10.86 -8.57
CA PRO A 205 -27.24 -9.52 -8.12
C PRO A 205 -26.59 -9.53 -6.72
N LEU A 206 -25.45 -8.87 -6.57
CA LEU A 206 -24.75 -8.74 -5.29
C LEU A 206 -24.78 -7.29 -4.79
N ASP A 207 -24.69 -7.11 -3.47
CA ASP A 207 -24.73 -5.80 -2.82
C ASP A 207 -23.34 -5.20 -2.66
N PHE A 208 -22.31 -6.03 -2.66
CA PHE A 208 -20.90 -5.64 -2.56
C PHE A 208 -19.97 -6.73 -3.09
N MET A 209 -18.78 -6.31 -3.47
CA MET A 209 -17.65 -7.19 -3.71
C MET A 209 -16.79 -7.25 -2.46
N GLY A 210 -16.42 -8.45 -2.01
CA GLY A 210 -15.31 -8.68 -1.10
C GLY A 210 -14.04 -8.96 -1.90
N GLN A 211 -12.88 -8.62 -1.37
CA GLN A 211 -11.61 -9.01 -1.96
C GLN A 211 -10.54 -9.16 -0.89
N ASN A 212 -9.86 -10.31 -0.88
CA ASN A 212 -8.69 -10.53 -0.05
C ASN A 212 -7.44 -10.11 -0.82
N ILE A 213 -6.65 -9.18 -0.27
CA ILE A 213 -5.42 -8.68 -0.89
C ILE A 213 -4.33 -8.60 0.16
N TYR A 214 -3.27 -9.39 0.00
CA TYR A 214 -2.13 -9.41 0.91
C TYR A 214 -0.87 -8.81 0.30
N ASN A 215 -0.61 -9.14 -0.98
CA ASN A 215 0.61 -8.74 -1.68
C ASN A 215 0.41 -8.72 -3.20
N GLY A 216 1.48 -8.40 -3.89
CA GLY A 216 1.50 -8.41 -5.35
C GLY A 216 2.90 -8.39 -5.92
N TYR A 217 2.98 -8.23 -7.22
CA TYR A 217 4.21 -8.20 -8.00
C TYR A 217 4.22 -7.01 -8.95
N MET A 218 5.39 -6.44 -9.13
CA MET A 218 5.60 -5.21 -9.90
C MET A 218 5.72 -5.52 -11.39
N ILE A 219 5.02 -4.74 -12.21
CA ILE A 219 5.01 -4.85 -13.68
C ILE A 219 5.39 -3.52 -14.29
N ARG A 220 6.24 -3.55 -15.30
CA ARG A 220 6.49 -2.40 -16.19
C ARG A 220 6.13 -2.76 -17.63
N CYS A 221 5.95 -1.75 -18.45
CA CYS A 221 5.87 -1.89 -19.89
C CYS A 221 7.29 -2.02 -20.46
N GLY A 222 7.62 -3.16 -21.06
CA GLY A 222 8.89 -3.38 -21.72
C GLY A 222 9.12 -2.51 -22.94
N ALA A 223 10.33 -2.54 -23.48
CA ALA A 223 10.70 -1.74 -24.65
C ALA A 223 9.93 -2.14 -25.93
N ASP A 224 9.50 -3.39 -26.02
CA ASP A 224 8.66 -3.95 -27.09
C ASP A 224 7.16 -3.68 -26.90
N GLY A 225 6.78 -3.14 -25.73
CA GLY A 225 5.39 -2.86 -25.35
C GLY A 225 4.71 -3.99 -24.58
N ASP A 226 5.37 -5.11 -24.37
CA ASP A 226 4.84 -6.22 -23.58
C ASP A 226 5.13 -6.03 -22.07
N PRO A 227 4.29 -6.60 -21.18
CA PRO A 227 4.51 -6.55 -19.75
C PRO A 227 5.77 -7.30 -19.32
N GLU A 228 6.56 -6.70 -18.45
CA GLU A 228 7.72 -7.31 -17.82
C GLU A 228 7.58 -7.32 -16.30
N TYR A 229 7.92 -8.46 -15.68
CA TYR A 229 8.02 -8.55 -14.23
C TYR A 229 9.29 -7.84 -13.74
N VAL A 230 9.14 -7.02 -12.71
CA VAL A 230 10.26 -6.29 -12.09
C VAL A 230 10.61 -6.94 -10.76
N ASP A 231 11.85 -7.41 -10.67
CA ASP A 231 12.36 -7.99 -9.41
C ASP A 231 12.44 -6.92 -8.32
N ARG A 232 12.08 -7.31 -7.11
CA ARG A 232 12.25 -6.45 -5.93
C ARG A 232 13.73 -6.34 -5.55
N ALA A 233 14.13 -5.16 -5.13
CA ALA A 233 15.49 -4.95 -4.63
C ALA A 233 15.82 -5.91 -3.47
N PRO A 234 17.08 -6.40 -3.39
CA PRO A 234 17.51 -7.21 -2.24
C PRO A 234 17.27 -6.48 -0.91
N GLY A 235 16.84 -7.22 0.11
CA GLY A 235 16.60 -6.66 1.45
C GLY A 235 15.25 -5.94 1.63
N THR A 236 14.38 -5.93 0.62
CA THR A 236 13.01 -5.40 0.80
C THR A 236 12.20 -6.23 1.79
N ALA A 237 11.31 -5.57 2.52
CA ALA A 237 10.53 -6.16 3.61
C ALA A 237 9.69 -7.36 3.18
N LYS A 238 9.63 -8.37 4.06
CA LYS A 238 8.80 -9.56 3.92
C LYS A 238 8.08 -9.84 5.24
N THR A 239 6.94 -10.52 5.15
CA THR A 239 6.19 -11.02 6.30
C THR A 239 6.84 -12.28 6.89
N GLY A 240 6.34 -12.79 8.00
CA GLY A 240 6.79 -14.06 8.60
C GLY A 240 6.66 -15.26 7.64
N THR A 241 5.60 -15.31 6.83
CA THR A 241 5.41 -16.30 5.76
C THR A 241 6.34 -16.09 4.55
N GLY A 242 7.14 -15.02 4.55
CA GLY A 242 8.03 -14.66 3.44
C GLY A 242 7.34 -13.91 2.30
N TRP A 243 6.10 -13.53 2.44
CA TRP A 243 5.39 -12.74 1.43
C TRP A 243 5.96 -11.33 1.34
N PRO A 244 6.02 -10.74 0.13
CA PRO A 244 6.50 -9.37 -0.03
C PRO A 244 5.54 -8.36 0.59
N VAL A 245 6.07 -7.35 1.25
CA VAL A 245 5.29 -6.19 1.71
C VAL A 245 5.18 -5.21 0.54
N THR A 246 3.97 -5.03 0.02
CA THR A 246 3.68 -4.26 -1.22
C THR A 246 2.35 -3.51 -1.08
N PRO A 247 2.29 -2.40 -0.33
CA PRO A 247 1.05 -1.63 -0.14
C PRO A 247 0.48 -1.09 -1.45
N GLU A 248 1.31 -0.86 -2.48
CA GLU A 248 0.89 -0.48 -3.83
C GLU A 248 -0.05 -1.52 -4.45
N ALA A 249 0.16 -2.80 -4.14
CA ALA A 249 -0.71 -3.88 -4.61
C ALA A 249 -2.15 -3.70 -4.09
N LEU A 250 -2.32 -3.27 -2.84
CA LEU A 250 -3.64 -3.01 -2.29
C LEU A 250 -4.32 -1.83 -3.00
N TYR A 251 -3.61 -0.71 -3.21
CA TYR A 251 -4.15 0.44 -3.94
C TYR A 251 -4.56 0.10 -5.38
N TYR A 252 -3.65 -0.54 -6.15
CA TYR A 252 -3.95 -0.86 -7.55
C TYR A 252 -4.96 -2.01 -7.70
N GLY A 253 -4.98 -2.96 -6.76
CA GLY A 253 -6.03 -3.98 -6.69
C GLY A 253 -7.40 -3.36 -6.51
N ILE A 254 -7.58 -2.45 -5.56
CA ILE A 254 -8.81 -1.67 -5.36
C ILE A 254 -9.18 -0.93 -6.66
N ARG A 255 -8.24 -0.21 -7.25
CA ARG A 255 -8.45 0.58 -8.45
C ARG A 255 -8.93 -0.28 -9.62
N PHE A 256 -8.21 -1.34 -9.96
CA PHE A 256 -8.52 -2.18 -11.11
C PHE A 256 -9.85 -2.93 -10.95
N LEU A 257 -10.13 -3.43 -9.73
CA LEU A 257 -11.39 -4.11 -9.43
C LEU A 257 -12.59 -3.18 -9.48
N THR A 258 -12.47 -1.98 -8.93
CA THR A 258 -13.57 -0.99 -8.95
C THR A 258 -13.82 -0.43 -10.34
N GLU A 259 -12.78 -0.25 -11.16
CA GLU A 259 -12.92 0.12 -12.58
C GLU A 259 -13.65 -0.96 -13.38
N ARG A 260 -13.38 -2.26 -13.12
CA ARG A 260 -13.95 -3.39 -13.86
C ARG A 260 -15.37 -3.73 -13.42
N TYR A 261 -15.60 -3.90 -12.11
CA TYR A 261 -16.85 -4.45 -11.58
C TYR A 261 -17.84 -3.40 -11.08
N ARG A 262 -17.40 -2.19 -10.77
CA ARG A 262 -18.24 -1.03 -10.39
C ARG A 262 -19.17 -1.28 -9.21
N LEU A 263 -18.78 -2.13 -8.29
CA LEU A 263 -19.52 -2.44 -7.06
C LEU A 263 -18.81 -1.80 -5.84
N PRO A 264 -19.56 -1.51 -4.76
CA PRO A 264 -18.94 -1.18 -3.49
C PRO A 264 -18.01 -2.31 -3.05
N LEU A 265 -16.81 -1.96 -2.57
CA LEU A 265 -15.76 -2.91 -2.24
C LEU A 265 -15.50 -2.97 -0.74
N TYR A 266 -15.49 -4.17 -0.18
CA TYR A 266 -14.87 -4.48 1.10
C TYR A 266 -13.51 -5.13 0.87
N ILE A 267 -12.46 -4.66 1.54
CA ILE A 267 -11.27 -5.48 1.74
C ILE A 267 -11.62 -6.47 2.84
N THR A 268 -11.88 -7.70 2.44
CA THR A 268 -12.36 -8.76 3.33
C THR A 268 -11.25 -9.43 4.10
N GLU A 269 -10.01 -9.36 3.59
CA GLU A 269 -8.83 -9.73 4.33
C GLU A 269 -7.60 -8.95 3.86
N ASN A 270 -6.81 -8.48 4.81
CA ASN A 270 -5.44 -8.01 4.66
C ASN A 270 -4.75 -8.09 6.01
N GLY A 271 -3.49 -8.49 6.04
CA GLY A 271 -2.71 -8.64 7.27
C GLY A 271 -1.37 -9.29 7.00
N MET A 272 -0.61 -9.54 8.05
CA MET A 272 0.68 -10.22 7.96
C MET A 272 0.89 -11.17 9.13
N SER A 273 1.61 -12.27 8.88
CA SER A 273 2.22 -13.06 9.94
C SER A 273 3.53 -12.43 10.37
N ASP A 274 3.87 -12.65 11.64
CA ASP A 274 5.14 -12.22 12.23
C ASP A 274 5.66 -13.24 13.24
N LEU A 275 6.93 -13.13 13.62
CA LEU A 275 7.58 -13.95 14.63
C LEU A 275 7.32 -13.40 16.05
N ASP A 276 6.06 -13.32 16.42
CA ASP A 276 5.62 -12.76 17.68
C ASP A 276 6.09 -13.57 18.89
N ASN A 277 6.65 -12.92 19.89
CA ASN A 277 7.12 -13.50 21.14
C ASN A 277 6.65 -12.69 22.34
N ILE A 278 6.47 -13.37 23.49
CA ILE A 278 6.22 -12.69 24.77
C ILE A 278 7.55 -12.14 25.26
N SER A 279 7.63 -10.84 25.43
CA SER A 279 8.79 -10.12 25.95
C SER A 279 8.92 -10.26 27.48
N ALA A 280 10.05 -9.82 28.07
CA ALA A 280 10.32 -9.94 29.49
C ALA A 280 9.31 -9.19 30.39
N ASP A 281 8.64 -8.19 29.88
CA ASP A 281 7.56 -7.45 30.54
C ASP A 281 6.18 -8.14 30.44
N GLY A 282 6.13 -9.29 29.75
CA GLY A 282 4.92 -10.07 29.56
C GLY A 282 3.99 -9.57 28.43
N GLN A 283 4.44 -8.59 27.62
CA GLN A 283 3.73 -8.06 26.46
C GLN A 283 4.27 -8.67 25.15
N VAL A 284 3.58 -8.39 24.05
CA VAL A 284 4.01 -8.76 22.70
C VAL A 284 4.14 -7.48 21.87
N HIS A 285 5.37 -7.18 21.48
CA HIS A 285 5.75 -6.00 20.71
C HIS A 285 5.91 -6.37 19.24
N ASP A 286 5.00 -5.92 18.40
CA ASP A 286 4.90 -6.26 16.98
C ASP A 286 4.93 -5.00 16.09
N SER A 287 6.00 -4.23 16.20
CA SER A 287 6.22 -2.97 15.48
C SER A 287 6.17 -3.12 13.96
N GLU A 288 6.62 -4.26 13.43
CA GLU A 288 6.59 -4.59 12.02
C GLU A 288 5.16 -4.68 11.49
N ARG A 289 4.25 -5.28 12.29
CA ARG A 289 2.81 -5.34 11.93
C ARG A 289 2.17 -3.96 11.96
N ILE A 290 2.56 -3.09 12.90
CA ILE A 290 2.11 -1.69 12.92
C ILE A 290 2.56 -0.98 11.64
N THR A 291 3.83 -1.10 11.26
CA THR A 291 4.38 -0.50 10.04
C THR A 291 3.69 -1.01 8.78
N PHE A 292 3.44 -2.32 8.71
CA PHE A 292 2.67 -2.92 7.62
C PHE A 292 1.26 -2.33 7.53
N LEU A 293 0.52 -2.36 8.63
CA LEU A 293 -0.87 -1.88 8.67
C LEU A 293 -0.98 -0.39 8.33
N ASP A 294 -0.05 0.43 8.82
CA ASP A 294 0.00 1.86 8.53
C ASP A 294 0.15 2.12 7.03
N ALA A 295 1.09 1.43 6.37
CA ALA A 295 1.31 1.55 4.93
C ALA A 295 0.10 1.08 4.09
N TYR A 296 -0.49 -0.08 4.46
CA TYR A 296 -1.62 -0.64 3.72
C TYR A 296 -2.91 0.16 3.93
N LEU A 297 -3.19 0.62 5.15
CA LEU A 297 -4.33 1.50 5.40
C LEU A 297 -4.15 2.87 4.75
N GLY A 298 -2.93 3.37 4.64
CA GLY A 298 -2.61 4.55 3.84
C GLY A 298 -2.96 4.36 2.35
N ALA A 299 -2.69 3.17 1.78
CA ALA A 299 -3.10 2.82 0.42
C ALA A 299 -4.62 2.78 0.25
N VAL A 300 -5.35 2.23 1.24
CA VAL A 300 -6.83 2.26 1.26
C VAL A 300 -7.35 3.70 1.33
N GLN A 301 -6.78 4.52 2.18
CA GLN A 301 -7.17 5.92 2.32
C GLN A 301 -6.93 6.71 1.03
N ARG A 302 -5.79 6.48 0.34
CA ARG A 302 -5.53 7.04 -0.98
C ARG A 302 -6.64 6.67 -1.95
N ALA A 303 -7.01 5.39 -2.03
CA ALA A 303 -8.09 4.92 -2.91
C ALA A 303 -9.44 5.62 -2.61
N ILE A 304 -9.80 5.75 -1.33
CA ILE A 304 -11.02 6.45 -0.91
C ILE A 304 -10.97 7.93 -1.30
N ASN A 305 -9.85 8.61 -1.06
CA ASN A 305 -9.67 10.02 -1.39
C ASN A 305 -9.76 10.28 -2.91
N GLU A 306 -9.39 9.30 -3.73
CA GLU A 306 -9.53 9.33 -5.19
C GLU A 306 -10.94 8.90 -5.67
N GLY A 307 -11.89 8.68 -4.75
CA GLY A 307 -13.31 8.42 -5.04
C GLY A 307 -13.66 6.95 -5.31
N MET A 308 -12.76 6.00 -5.01
CA MET A 308 -13.06 4.58 -5.14
C MET A 308 -14.02 4.13 -4.03
N PRO A 309 -15.03 3.30 -4.34
CA PRO A 309 -16.11 2.96 -3.42
C PRO A 309 -15.71 1.88 -2.39
N VAL A 310 -14.62 2.08 -1.66
CA VAL A 310 -14.22 1.20 -0.56
C VAL A 310 -15.08 1.54 0.65
N ILE A 311 -15.86 0.58 1.12
CA ILE A 311 -16.86 0.75 2.19
C ILE A 311 -16.52 0.00 3.48
N GLY A 312 -15.38 -0.70 3.53
CA GLY A 312 -14.89 -1.34 4.73
C GLY A 312 -13.60 -2.11 4.53
N TYR A 313 -12.98 -2.43 5.65
CA TYR A 313 -11.71 -3.15 5.71
C TYR A 313 -11.74 -4.11 6.90
N PHE A 314 -11.37 -5.36 6.66
CA PHE A 314 -11.21 -6.40 7.68
C PHE A 314 -9.76 -6.82 7.75
N LEU A 315 -9.20 -6.71 8.94
CA LEU A 315 -7.85 -7.19 9.21
C LEU A 315 -7.88 -8.71 9.40
N TRP A 316 -7.00 -9.44 8.74
CA TRP A 316 -6.69 -10.82 9.02
C TRP A 316 -5.49 -10.90 9.96
N THR A 317 -5.63 -11.25 11.28
CA THR A 317 -6.83 -11.76 11.89
C THR A 317 -6.92 -11.26 13.34
N PHE A 318 -8.04 -11.52 14.02
CA PHE A 318 -8.23 -11.04 15.40
C PHE A 318 -7.36 -11.82 16.40
N LEU A 319 -7.39 -13.15 16.34
CA LEU A 319 -6.62 -14.04 17.22
C LEU A 319 -5.62 -14.85 16.42
N ASP A 320 -4.43 -15.11 16.96
CA ASP A 320 -3.58 -16.19 16.42
C ASP A 320 -4.39 -17.49 16.38
N ASN A 321 -4.31 -18.20 15.26
CA ASN A 321 -5.09 -19.41 15.03
C ASN A 321 -4.30 -20.46 14.23
N PHE A 322 -4.97 -21.52 13.81
CA PHE A 322 -4.46 -22.56 12.92
C PHE A 322 -4.44 -22.03 11.47
N GLU A 323 -3.24 -21.72 10.96
CA GLU A 323 -3.05 -21.19 9.60
C GLU A 323 -2.90 -22.34 8.60
N TRP A 324 -3.95 -23.09 8.39
CA TRP A 324 -4.10 -24.15 7.38
C TRP A 324 -2.86 -25.09 7.31
N ALA A 325 -2.20 -25.18 6.15
CA ALA A 325 -1.01 -26.00 5.95
C ALA A 325 0.21 -25.55 6.78
N GLU A 326 0.25 -24.28 7.21
CA GLU A 326 1.30 -23.75 8.06
C GLU A 326 1.12 -24.10 9.56
N GLY A 327 -0.05 -24.63 9.92
CA GLY A 327 -0.36 -25.02 11.30
C GLY A 327 -0.38 -23.82 12.25
N TYR A 328 0.27 -23.96 13.40
CA TYR A 328 0.31 -22.92 14.45
C TYR A 328 1.59 -22.08 14.46
N LYS A 329 2.46 -22.23 13.45
CA LYS A 329 3.73 -21.49 13.43
C LYS A 329 3.56 -20.03 13.02
N GLU A 330 2.63 -19.77 12.10
CA GLU A 330 2.36 -18.43 11.60
C GLU A 330 1.37 -17.69 12.51
N ARG A 331 1.68 -16.43 12.84
CA ARG A 331 0.88 -15.64 13.76
C ARG A 331 0.38 -14.37 13.07
N PHE A 332 -0.87 -14.40 12.65
CA PHE A 332 -1.52 -13.26 11.99
C PHE A 332 -2.33 -12.38 12.96
N GLY A 333 -2.58 -12.85 14.17
CA GLY A 333 -3.51 -12.22 15.11
C GLY A 333 -3.06 -10.86 15.61
N LEU A 334 -4.00 -9.98 15.88
CA LEU A 334 -3.80 -8.81 16.75
C LEU A 334 -3.66 -9.23 18.22
N VAL A 335 -4.17 -10.40 18.56
CA VAL A 335 -4.08 -10.97 19.90
C VAL A 335 -3.27 -12.25 19.83
N TYR A 336 -2.17 -12.27 20.56
CA TYR A 336 -1.34 -13.44 20.76
C TYR A 336 -2.10 -14.50 21.57
N VAL A 337 -2.06 -15.75 21.09
CA VAL A 337 -2.59 -16.91 21.81
C VAL A 337 -1.43 -17.80 22.23
N ASP A 338 -1.26 -17.98 23.53
CA ASP A 338 -0.43 -19.07 24.04
C ASP A 338 -1.22 -20.38 23.88
N TYR A 339 -0.85 -21.16 22.89
CA TYR A 339 -1.58 -22.39 22.55
C TYR A 339 -1.56 -23.44 23.66
N THR A 340 -0.59 -23.38 24.57
CA THR A 340 -0.48 -24.30 25.70
C THR A 340 -1.44 -23.96 26.83
N THR A 341 -1.45 -22.67 27.22
CA THR A 341 -2.23 -22.18 28.37
C THR A 341 -3.56 -21.57 27.98
N GLN A 342 -3.75 -21.29 26.70
CA GLN A 342 -4.88 -20.55 26.14
C GLN A 342 -4.97 -19.09 26.64
N ARG A 343 -3.89 -18.54 27.19
CA ARG A 343 -3.81 -17.12 27.54
C ARG A 343 -3.83 -16.27 26.27
N ARG A 344 -4.60 -15.18 26.29
CA ARG A 344 -4.66 -14.16 25.22
C ARG A 344 -3.97 -12.90 25.69
N ILE A 345 -3.09 -12.35 24.84
CA ILE A 345 -2.36 -11.11 25.09
C ILE A 345 -2.56 -10.21 23.88
N ALA A 346 -3.19 -9.06 24.07
CA ALA A 346 -3.29 -8.06 23.00
C ALA A 346 -1.89 -7.56 22.66
N LYS A 347 -1.53 -7.58 21.37
CA LYS A 347 -0.26 -7.10 20.86
C LYS A 347 -0.28 -5.57 20.76
N ASP A 348 0.87 -4.93 20.57
CA ASP A 348 0.94 -3.48 20.39
C ASP A 348 0.10 -3.02 19.19
N SER A 349 0.09 -3.79 18.11
CA SER A 349 -0.75 -3.54 16.94
C SER A 349 -2.25 -3.49 17.24
N ALA A 350 -2.74 -4.26 18.23
CA ALA A 350 -4.15 -4.21 18.64
C ALA A 350 -4.53 -2.85 19.24
N TYR A 351 -3.65 -2.31 20.08
CA TYR A 351 -3.86 -0.99 20.67
C TYR A 351 -3.74 0.12 19.64
N TRP A 352 -2.75 0.03 18.75
CA TRP A 352 -2.56 0.97 17.65
C TRP A 352 -3.76 0.96 16.70
N TYR A 353 -4.22 -0.21 16.26
CA TYR A 353 -5.36 -0.35 15.35
C TYR A 353 -6.67 0.17 15.96
N ARG A 354 -6.86 -0.04 17.27
CA ARG A 354 -7.98 0.55 18.01
C ARG A 354 -7.98 2.08 17.91
N GLU A 355 -6.83 2.73 18.04
CA GLU A 355 -6.73 4.19 17.92
C GLU A 355 -6.96 4.64 16.46
N VAL A 356 -6.48 3.89 15.47
CA VAL A 356 -6.79 4.14 14.04
C VAL A 356 -8.29 4.11 13.80
N MET A 357 -8.98 3.10 14.33
CA MET A 357 -10.45 3.01 14.19
C MET A 357 -11.17 4.17 14.87
N LYS A 358 -10.76 4.57 16.06
CA LYS A 358 -11.35 5.72 16.80
C LYS A 358 -11.18 7.04 16.07
N MET A 359 -10.02 7.24 15.46
CA MET A 359 -9.66 8.45 14.72
C MET A 359 -10.03 8.38 13.24
N ASN A 360 -10.69 7.31 12.81
CA ASN A 360 -11.04 7.07 11.40
C ASN A 360 -9.87 7.27 10.44
N GLY A 361 -8.67 6.82 10.83
CA GLY A 361 -7.45 6.89 10.04
C GLY A 361 -6.70 8.22 10.06
N GLU A 362 -7.17 9.24 10.77
CA GLU A 362 -6.48 10.56 10.84
C GLU A 362 -5.05 10.47 11.39
N ASN A 363 -4.75 9.46 12.20
CA ASN A 363 -3.43 9.22 12.78
C ASN A 363 -2.51 8.34 11.92
N LEU A 364 -2.91 7.94 10.74
CA LEU A 364 -2.04 7.22 9.79
C LEU A 364 -0.88 8.12 9.36
N SER A 365 0.28 7.52 9.11
CA SER A 365 1.52 8.26 8.76
C SER A 365 1.36 9.09 7.48
N CYS A 366 0.55 8.64 6.53
CA CYS A 366 0.25 9.40 5.31
C CYS A 366 -0.48 10.73 5.57
N ASN A 367 -1.11 10.90 6.73
CA ASN A 367 -1.77 12.15 7.16
C ASN A 367 -0.88 12.98 8.08
N GLN A 368 0.29 12.46 8.49
CA GLN A 368 1.22 13.17 9.34
C GLN A 368 2.21 13.98 8.49
N PRO A 369 2.78 15.07 9.04
CA PRO A 369 3.86 15.77 8.37
C PRO A 369 4.99 14.81 7.99
N CYS A 370 5.52 14.99 6.80
CA CYS A 370 6.63 14.18 6.29
C CYS A 370 7.81 14.25 7.28
N LYS A 371 8.30 13.09 7.70
CA LYS A 371 9.51 12.96 8.53
C LYS A 371 10.72 12.54 7.71
N GLU A 372 10.60 12.48 6.41
CA GLU A 372 11.67 12.11 5.49
C GLU A 372 12.66 13.24 5.32
N ILE A 373 13.89 12.89 4.92
CA ILE A 373 14.87 13.88 4.48
C ILE A 373 14.38 14.51 3.19
N LEU A 374 14.27 15.83 3.16
CA LEU A 374 13.88 16.57 1.98
C LEU A 374 15.11 16.81 1.09
N PHE A 375 15.18 16.11 -0.03
CA PHE A 375 16.19 16.38 -1.06
C PHE A 375 15.80 17.60 -1.89
N MET A 376 16.80 18.46 -2.18
CA MET A 376 16.58 19.72 -2.89
C MET A 376 17.08 19.65 -4.32
N ASN A 377 16.33 20.27 -5.23
CA ASN A 377 16.87 20.72 -6.51
C ASN A 377 17.55 22.07 -6.27
N PRO A 378 18.88 22.17 -6.43
CA PRO A 378 19.60 23.39 -6.16
C PRO A 378 19.32 24.48 -7.21
N VAL A 379 19.65 25.73 -6.84
CA VAL A 379 19.65 26.87 -7.75
C VAL A 379 21.08 27.19 -8.14
N PHE A 380 21.32 27.44 -9.43
CA PHE A 380 22.65 27.81 -9.95
C PHE A 380 22.67 29.26 -10.37
N THR A 381 23.80 29.96 -10.14
CA THR A 381 23.96 31.34 -10.55
C THR A 381 25.18 31.51 -11.46
N HIS A 382 25.00 32.31 -12.48
CA HIS A 382 26.09 32.71 -13.38
C HIS A 382 26.85 33.90 -12.80
N ASN A 383 28.16 33.76 -12.71
CA ASN A 383 29.04 34.76 -12.11
C ASN A 383 30.26 34.94 -13.00
N ILE A 384 30.69 36.17 -13.20
CA ILE A 384 31.88 36.48 -14.05
C ILE A 384 33.16 35.77 -13.60
N TRP A 385 33.21 35.40 -12.34
CA TRP A 385 34.31 34.65 -11.72
C TRP A 385 34.04 33.15 -11.61
N GLY A 386 32.86 32.67 -12.05
CA GLY A 386 32.44 31.29 -11.94
C GLY A 386 33.24 30.33 -12.81
N GLY A 387 33.31 29.08 -12.41
CA GLY A 387 34.05 28.00 -13.05
C GLY A 387 33.17 26.92 -13.70
N THR A 388 33.76 25.72 -13.89
CA THR A 388 33.11 24.54 -14.48
C THR A 388 33.12 23.33 -13.58
N LYS A 389 33.73 23.41 -12.37
CA LYS A 389 33.87 22.28 -11.45
C LYS A 389 32.53 21.74 -10.96
N LEU A 390 31.51 22.61 -10.79
CA LEU A 390 30.16 22.17 -10.43
C LEU A 390 29.60 21.16 -11.44
N ARG A 391 29.92 21.27 -12.72
CA ARG A 391 29.55 20.33 -13.77
C ARG A 391 30.54 19.17 -13.86
N GLU A 392 31.83 19.47 -13.92
CA GLU A 392 32.88 18.50 -14.29
C GLU A 392 33.28 17.58 -13.14
N GLU A 393 33.31 18.10 -11.92
CA GLU A 393 33.72 17.35 -10.73
C GLU A 393 32.53 16.91 -9.87
N TYR A 394 31.50 17.76 -9.74
CA TYR A 394 30.31 17.47 -8.91
C TYR A 394 29.15 16.85 -9.69
N GLY A 395 29.25 16.77 -11.04
CA GLY A 395 28.30 16.02 -11.88
C GLY A 395 26.93 16.68 -12.04
N TYR A 396 26.78 17.96 -11.75
CA TYR A 396 25.51 18.64 -11.98
C TYR A 396 25.24 18.85 -13.48
N SER A 397 24.02 18.56 -13.91
CA SER A 397 23.57 18.77 -15.30
C SER A 397 23.22 20.24 -15.52
N ILE A 398 24.23 21.07 -15.73
CA ILE A 398 24.13 22.53 -15.93
C ILE A 398 24.90 22.95 -17.17
N GLU A 399 24.43 24.02 -17.85
CA GLU A 399 25.06 24.57 -19.02
C GLU A 399 25.81 25.85 -18.65
N GLY A 400 26.89 26.16 -19.37
CA GLY A 400 27.72 27.33 -19.18
C GLY A 400 29.09 27.03 -18.55
N ASP A 401 30.03 27.99 -18.69
CA ASP A 401 31.40 27.90 -18.18
C ASP A 401 31.68 29.00 -17.13
N ASP A 402 30.61 29.56 -16.56
CA ASP A 402 30.60 30.68 -15.64
C ASP A 402 29.65 30.48 -14.45
N ILE A 403 29.42 29.24 -14.10
CA ILE A 403 28.56 28.90 -12.96
C ILE A 403 29.37 29.02 -11.67
N GLY A 404 29.18 30.12 -10.96
CA GLY A 404 29.96 30.40 -9.74
C GLY A 404 29.34 29.85 -8.44
N GLU A 405 28.04 29.68 -8.37
CA GLU A 405 27.39 29.22 -7.14
C GLU A 405 26.32 28.17 -7.41
N CYS A 406 26.33 27.13 -6.59
CA CYS A 406 25.24 26.17 -6.39
C CYS A 406 24.59 26.44 -5.02
N TRP A 407 23.38 26.95 -5.00
CA TRP A 407 22.61 27.13 -3.77
C TRP A 407 21.91 25.84 -3.43
N GLY A 408 22.55 25.03 -2.60
CA GLY A 408 22.06 23.69 -2.24
C GLY A 408 20.86 23.72 -1.30
N ILE A 409 20.82 24.72 -0.38
CA ILE A 409 19.67 24.98 0.50
C ILE A 409 19.43 26.49 0.48
N ALA A 410 18.33 26.92 -0.12
CA ALA A 410 17.97 28.31 -0.25
C ALA A 410 16.45 28.53 -0.31
N ALA A 411 15.96 29.48 0.48
CA ALA A 411 14.61 30.03 0.37
C ALA A 411 14.69 31.57 0.24
N HIS A 412 15.62 32.02 -0.60
CA HIS A 412 15.91 33.42 -0.80
C HIS A 412 15.04 34.00 -1.93
N PRO A 413 14.62 35.29 -1.87
CA PRO A 413 13.82 35.93 -2.92
C PRO A 413 14.44 35.85 -4.34
N ASN A 414 15.76 35.86 -4.41
CA ASN A 414 16.50 35.79 -5.69
C ASN A 414 16.73 34.34 -6.18
N GLY A 415 16.36 33.32 -5.37
CA GLY A 415 16.51 31.92 -5.74
C GLY A 415 16.08 30.99 -4.60
N THR A 416 15.04 30.22 -4.81
CA THR A 416 14.54 29.24 -3.85
C THR A 416 14.66 27.83 -4.43
N CYS A 417 15.18 26.88 -3.63
CA CYS A 417 15.24 25.49 -3.99
C CYS A 417 13.83 24.89 -4.06
N THR A 418 13.65 23.88 -4.90
CA THR A 418 12.44 23.04 -4.91
C THR A 418 12.75 21.66 -4.37
N ILE A 419 11.73 20.99 -3.83
CA ILE A 419 11.86 19.63 -3.33
C ILE A 419 11.98 18.66 -4.51
N ALA A 420 12.99 17.78 -4.49
CA ALA A 420 13.30 16.88 -5.59
C ALA A 420 12.37 15.66 -5.66
N ASP A 421 11.93 15.13 -4.50
CA ASP A 421 11.12 13.91 -4.40
C ASP A 421 10.22 13.92 -3.15
N GLY A 422 9.52 12.81 -2.90
CA GLY A 422 8.65 12.64 -1.75
C GLY A 422 7.35 13.43 -1.82
N ALA A 423 6.66 13.54 -0.70
CA ALA A 423 5.32 14.14 -0.58
C ALA A 423 5.26 15.62 -0.99
N TYR A 424 6.37 16.33 -0.91
CA TYR A 424 6.48 17.75 -1.26
C TYR A 424 7.17 18.02 -2.59
N LYS A 425 7.37 17.01 -3.44
CA LYS A 425 8.04 17.15 -4.75
C LYS A 425 7.54 18.35 -5.54
N GLY A 426 8.47 19.18 -5.98
CA GLY A 426 8.21 20.39 -6.79
C GLY A 426 7.77 21.61 -5.98
N LYS A 427 7.44 21.49 -4.69
CA LYS A 427 7.17 22.66 -3.84
C LYS A 427 8.45 23.45 -3.58
N LYS A 428 8.33 24.76 -3.43
CA LYS A 428 9.45 25.62 -3.07
C LYS A 428 9.75 25.53 -1.58
N LEU A 429 11.02 25.59 -1.20
CA LEU A 429 11.43 25.60 0.21
C LEU A 429 10.86 26.83 0.96
N SER A 430 10.73 27.99 0.27
CA SER A 430 10.08 29.18 0.81
C SER A 430 8.64 28.92 1.23
N ASP A 431 7.88 28.22 0.39
CA ASP A 431 6.45 27.94 0.64
C ASP A 431 6.32 26.95 1.82
N LEU A 432 7.17 25.93 1.87
CA LEU A 432 7.20 25.01 3.01
C LEU A 432 7.57 25.70 4.32
N TRP A 433 8.49 26.69 4.28
CA TRP A 433 8.83 27.47 5.47
C TRP A 433 7.65 28.28 6.01
N GLU A 434 6.79 28.76 5.15
CA GLU A 434 5.59 29.51 5.53
C GLU A 434 4.44 28.62 5.97
N GLU A 435 4.17 27.56 5.21
CA GLU A 435 2.97 26.71 5.35
C GLU A 435 3.16 25.53 6.32
N HIS A 436 4.41 25.04 6.49
CA HIS A 436 4.73 23.80 7.17
C HIS A 436 5.85 23.96 8.21
N LYS A 437 5.64 24.86 9.19
CA LYS A 437 6.62 25.12 10.26
C LYS A 437 7.03 23.88 11.06
N GLU A 438 6.18 22.90 11.13
CA GLU A 438 6.42 21.63 11.79
C GLU A 438 7.59 20.85 11.18
N LEU A 439 7.86 21.00 9.87
CA LEU A 439 9.02 20.38 9.20
C LEU A 439 10.36 20.97 9.68
N PHE A 440 10.33 22.16 10.27
CA PHE A 440 11.48 22.93 10.74
C PHE A 440 11.51 23.05 12.27
N GLY A 441 10.89 22.12 12.98
CA GLY A 441 10.82 22.13 14.44
C GLY A 441 10.05 23.31 15.04
N ASN A 442 9.08 23.87 14.29
CA ASN A 442 8.30 25.04 14.67
C ASN A 442 9.17 26.28 14.96
N THR A 443 10.32 26.38 14.29
CA THR A 443 11.24 27.50 14.42
C THR A 443 10.56 28.83 14.07
N GLN A 444 10.73 29.81 14.96
CA GLN A 444 10.15 31.13 14.80
C GLN A 444 10.95 31.95 13.76
N GLY A 445 10.28 32.81 13.06
CA GLY A 445 10.87 33.70 12.05
C GLY A 445 10.06 33.75 10.76
N LYS A 446 10.05 34.91 10.11
CA LYS A 446 9.39 35.09 8.81
C LYS A 446 10.25 34.61 7.64
N VAL A 447 11.56 34.75 7.77
CA VAL A 447 12.54 34.42 6.73
C VAL A 447 13.22 33.11 7.10
N PHE A 448 13.43 32.24 6.11
CA PHE A 448 14.25 31.04 6.27
C PHE A 448 15.69 31.45 6.58
N PRO A 449 16.31 30.92 7.67
CA PRO A 449 17.51 31.53 8.22
C PRO A 449 18.82 31.10 7.56
N LEU A 450 18.80 30.19 6.59
CA LEU A 450 20.00 29.58 6.01
C LEU A 450 20.09 29.78 4.50
N LEU A 451 21.33 29.95 4.03
CA LEU A 451 21.69 29.89 2.63
C LEU A 451 23.00 29.09 2.50
N ILE A 452 22.90 27.84 2.11
CA ILE A 452 24.06 26.95 1.96
C ILE A 452 24.44 26.88 0.51
N LYS A 453 25.72 27.23 0.19
CA LYS A 453 26.25 27.30 -1.16
C LYS A 453 27.48 26.43 -1.33
N ILE A 454 27.69 25.90 -2.54
CA ILE A 454 29.00 25.49 -3.03
C ILE A 454 29.45 26.59 -4.01
N ILE A 455 30.62 27.14 -3.81
CA ILE A 455 31.19 28.20 -4.64
C ILE A 455 32.32 27.64 -5.48
N ASP A 456 32.24 27.81 -6.79
CA ASP A 456 33.30 27.45 -7.75
C ASP A 456 33.88 28.72 -8.37
N ALA A 457 35.00 29.18 -7.84
CA ALA A 457 35.66 30.41 -8.26
C ALA A 457 36.92 30.13 -9.11
N LYS A 458 36.88 30.44 -10.41
CA LYS A 458 38.06 30.40 -11.30
C LYS A 458 38.80 31.73 -11.37
N ALA A 459 38.24 32.79 -10.78
CA ALA A 459 38.84 34.12 -10.68
C ALA A 459 38.50 34.73 -9.33
N ASP A 460 39.16 35.87 -9.03
CA ASP A 460 38.99 36.57 -7.75
C ASP A 460 37.54 36.99 -7.49
N LEU A 461 37.06 36.68 -6.30
CA LEU A 461 35.78 37.17 -5.77
C LEU A 461 35.92 38.63 -5.33
N SER A 462 34.82 39.36 -5.32
CA SER A 462 34.79 40.71 -4.73
C SER A 462 35.03 40.63 -3.21
N ILE A 463 35.79 41.58 -2.69
CA ILE A 463 35.95 41.75 -1.25
C ILE A 463 34.70 42.45 -0.71
N GLN A 464 34.04 41.82 0.24
CA GLN A 464 32.75 42.27 0.77
C GLN A 464 32.83 42.43 2.29
N VAL A 465 32.15 43.44 2.80
CA VAL A 465 31.87 43.59 4.25
C VAL A 465 30.38 43.37 4.46
N HIS A 466 30.04 42.50 5.39
CA HIS A 466 28.65 42.17 5.69
C HIS A 466 28.17 42.92 6.93
N PRO A 467 27.00 43.58 6.88
CA PRO A 467 26.44 44.31 8.01
C PRO A 467 25.93 43.35 9.10
N ASP A 468 25.84 43.81 10.33
CA ASP A 468 25.04 43.19 11.38
C ASP A 468 23.53 43.48 11.20
N ASP A 469 22.69 42.86 12.02
CA ASP A 469 21.22 43.01 11.95
C ASP A 469 20.77 44.45 12.16
N ALA A 470 21.44 45.20 13.06
CA ALA A 470 21.05 46.56 13.38
C ALA A 470 21.34 47.50 12.22
N TYR A 471 22.53 47.41 11.63
CA TYR A 471 22.91 48.20 10.45
C TYR A 471 22.06 47.85 9.23
N ALA A 472 21.85 46.55 8.98
CA ALA A 472 21.05 46.07 7.85
C ALA A 472 19.58 46.51 7.95
N ALA A 473 19.00 46.48 9.14
CA ALA A 473 17.64 46.97 9.37
C ALA A 473 17.44 48.44 9.04
N GLU A 474 18.45 49.28 9.32
CA GLU A 474 18.39 50.71 9.10
C GLU A 474 18.78 51.13 7.67
N HIS A 475 19.85 50.50 7.11
CA HIS A 475 20.49 50.95 5.86
C HIS A 475 20.23 50.05 4.66
N GLU A 476 19.73 48.82 4.86
CA GLU A 476 19.49 47.82 3.80
C GLU A 476 18.00 47.43 3.70
N ASN A 477 17.12 48.43 3.75
CA ASN A 477 15.67 48.28 3.58
C ASN A 477 15.00 47.25 4.53
N GLY A 478 15.51 47.12 5.76
CA GLY A 478 14.98 46.20 6.74
C GLY A 478 15.45 44.75 6.56
N SER A 479 16.51 44.51 5.82
CA SER A 479 17.15 43.21 5.66
C SER A 479 17.76 42.73 6.98
N LEU A 480 17.99 41.42 7.06
CA LEU A 480 18.81 40.83 8.12
C LEU A 480 20.29 41.03 7.84
N GLY A 481 21.10 41.10 8.86
CA GLY A 481 22.55 41.02 8.75
C GLY A 481 22.97 39.67 8.15
N LYS A 482 24.21 39.61 7.64
CA LYS A 482 24.75 38.40 7.04
C LYS A 482 25.92 37.88 7.84
N MET A 483 25.65 36.83 8.66
CA MET A 483 26.72 36.05 9.28
C MET A 483 27.13 34.94 8.30
N GLU A 484 28.41 34.86 7.98
CA GLU A 484 28.94 33.95 6.96
C GLU A 484 30.11 33.14 7.51
N CYS A 485 30.19 31.88 7.15
CA CYS A 485 31.35 31.03 7.40
C CYS A 485 31.73 30.29 6.11
N TRP A 486 33.01 30.00 5.96
CA TRP A 486 33.55 29.34 4.79
C TRP A 486 34.27 28.06 5.22
N TYR A 487 34.05 26.99 4.45
CA TYR A 487 34.83 25.76 4.51
C TYR A 487 35.47 25.53 3.14
N ILE A 488 36.81 25.49 3.07
CA ILE A 488 37.53 25.30 1.83
C ILE A 488 37.55 23.82 1.49
N LEU A 489 36.90 23.44 0.40
CA LEU A 489 36.83 22.07 -0.10
C LEU A 489 38.09 21.72 -0.88
N ASP A 490 38.52 22.65 -1.75
CA ASP A 490 39.69 22.52 -2.60
C ASP A 490 40.23 23.91 -2.98
N CYS A 491 41.52 24.07 -3.28
CA CYS A 491 42.11 25.31 -3.78
C CYS A 491 43.39 25.03 -4.59
N GLU A 492 43.63 25.89 -5.57
CA GLU A 492 44.91 25.89 -6.30
C GLU A 492 46.06 26.30 -5.37
N PRO A 493 47.31 25.85 -5.63
CA PRO A 493 48.48 26.34 -4.92
C PRO A 493 48.58 27.86 -4.96
N ASP A 494 48.95 28.46 -3.83
CA ASP A 494 49.09 29.89 -3.65
C ASP A 494 47.80 30.72 -3.72
N SER A 495 46.63 30.12 -3.73
CA SER A 495 45.34 30.78 -3.61
C SER A 495 45.28 31.61 -2.32
N LYS A 496 44.67 32.79 -2.38
CA LYS A 496 44.57 33.71 -1.25
C LYS A 496 43.14 34.00 -0.89
N LEU A 497 42.88 34.12 0.41
CA LEU A 497 41.60 34.54 0.97
C LEU A 497 41.82 35.77 1.85
N VAL A 498 41.07 36.84 1.59
CA VAL A 498 41.11 38.04 2.43
C VAL A 498 40.13 37.87 3.60
N ILE A 499 40.65 37.85 4.82
CA ILE A 499 39.87 37.71 6.06
C ILE A 499 40.14 38.92 6.95
N GLY A 500 39.35 39.98 6.80
CA GLY A 500 39.53 41.21 7.56
C GLY A 500 40.66 42.09 7.05
N HIS A 501 41.05 43.11 7.82
CA HIS A 501 42.04 44.11 7.50
C HIS A 501 42.84 44.53 8.74
N ASN A 502 44.01 45.14 8.49
CA ASN A 502 44.90 45.64 9.54
C ASN A 502 44.73 47.13 9.86
N ALA A 503 43.87 47.85 9.12
CA ALA A 503 43.61 49.26 9.35
C ALA A 503 43.08 49.53 10.76
N LYS A 504 43.57 50.55 11.39
CA LYS A 504 43.20 50.99 12.75
C LYS A 504 42.31 52.22 12.76
N THR A 505 42.21 52.91 11.62
CA THR A 505 41.33 54.04 11.41
C THR A 505 40.55 53.90 10.09
N HIS A 506 39.49 54.66 9.95
CA HIS A 506 38.70 54.67 8.73
C HIS A 506 39.51 55.14 7.51
N GLU A 507 40.35 56.17 7.70
CA GLU A 507 41.23 56.70 6.66
C GLU A 507 42.29 55.67 6.21
N GLU A 508 42.83 54.87 7.13
CA GLU A 508 43.75 53.78 6.78
C GLU A 508 43.01 52.71 5.94
N LEU A 509 41.77 52.38 6.29
CA LEU A 509 40.98 51.43 5.51
C LEU A 509 40.66 51.94 4.10
N GLU A 510 40.26 53.23 3.98
CA GLU A 510 40.03 53.86 2.69
C GLU A 510 41.29 53.85 1.82
N ASP A 511 42.43 54.15 2.40
CA ASP A 511 43.72 54.13 1.72
C ASP A 511 44.11 52.72 1.26
N MET A 512 43.87 51.70 2.10
CA MET A 512 44.06 50.29 1.74
C MET A 512 43.19 49.89 0.57
N VAL A 513 41.89 50.24 0.56
CA VAL A 513 40.94 49.98 -0.52
C VAL A 513 41.39 50.66 -1.81
N HIS A 514 41.70 51.96 -1.78
CA HIS A 514 42.09 52.71 -2.96
C HIS A 514 43.43 52.27 -3.59
N ASN A 515 44.35 51.77 -2.80
CA ASN A 515 45.67 51.32 -3.23
C ASN A 515 45.80 49.80 -3.39
N GLY A 516 44.73 49.05 -3.21
CA GLY A 516 44.70 47.59 -3.36
C GLY A 516 45.66 46.86 -2.40
N ARG A 517 45.92 47.41 -1.23
CA ARG A 517 46.85 46.86 -0.24
C ARG A 517 46.12 45.98 0.76
N TRP A 518 45.85 44.77 0.38
CA TRP A 518 45.23 43.73 1.22
C TRP A 518 46.32 42.79 1.71
N SER A 519 46.78 42.90 2.91
CA SER A 519 47.80 41.99 3.50
C SER A 519 47.47 41.65 4.93
#